data_8de318ff8ca401c5a7728e1933ca34c2
#
_entry.id   8de318ff8ca401c5a7728e1933ca34c2
#
_cell.length_a   1.000
_cell.length_b   1.000
_cell.length_c   1.000
_cell.angle_alpha   90.00
_cell.angle_beta   90.00
_cell.angle_gamma   90.00
#
_symmetry.space_group_name_H-M   'P 1'
#
loop_
_entity.id
_entity.type
_entity.pdbx_description
1 polymer ?
#
loop_
_entity_poly.entity_id
_entity_poly.type
_entity_poly.pdbx_seq_one_letter_code
_entity_poly.pdbx_strand_id
1 'polypeptide(L)'
;MMHTAKYMHQILDLALPAYDELFQDIDVSGLVESKGIIYFWTNKDLKSRELEINIRKELGVEQQLLKSHEIHDLEPHIRKIYHSGVLYPGARHTRNPKKILLKLFDLFLKKGGHFVKKDVEIITFSNKSS
;
A
#
# COMPACT_ATOMS: atom_id res chain seq x y z
N MET A 1 14.52 13.60 7.65
CA MET A 1 13.98 12.51 6.78
C MET A 1 13.72 11.22 7.57
N MET A 2 14.68 10.62 8.26
CA MET A 2 14.49 9.41 9.08
C MET A 2 13.37 9.53 10.13
N HIS A 3 13.28 10.63 10.84
CA HIS A 3 12.23 10.89 11.84
C HIS A 3 10.82 10.77 11.23
N THR A 4 10.57 11.47 10.12
CA THR A 4 9.29 11.40 9.41
C THR A 4 8.98 9.97 8.90
N ALA A 5 9.99 9.30 8.35
CA ALA A 5 9.84 7.91 7.88
C ALA A 5 9.44 6.96 9.01
N LYS A 6 10.01 7.11 10.19
CA LYS A 6 9.69 6.31 11.38
C LYS A 6 8.23 6.47 11.82
N TYR A 7 7.74 7.72 11.90
CA TYR A 7 6.33 7.96 12.25
C TYR A 7 5.36 7.45 11.19
N MET A 8 5.67 7.68 9.91
CA MET A 8 4.86 7.14 8.82
C MET A 8 4.82 5.61 8.84
N HIS A 9 5.96 4.97 9.10
CA HIS A 9 6.02 3.51 9.23
C HIS A 9 5.11 3.00 10.34
N GLN A 10 5.14 3.61 11.54
CA GLN A 10 4.28 3.22 12.66
C GLN A 10 2.78 3.27 12.32
N ILE A 11 2.37 4.26 11.51
CA ILE A 11 0.98 4.37 11.07
C ILE A 11 0.67 3.33 10.00
N LEU A 12 1.57 3.17 9.02
CA LEU A 12 1.37 2.28 7.87
C LEU A 12 1.45 0.79 8.25
N ASP A 13 2.22 0.46 9.29
CA ASP A 13 2.35 -0.91 9.80
C ASP A 13 1.02 -1.46 10.34
N LEU A 14 0.14 -0.58 10.79
CA LEU A 14 -1.21 -0.93 11.22
C LEU A 14 -2.20 -1.11 10.04
N ALA A 15 -1.86 -0.67 8.86
CA ALA A 15 -2.81 -0.60 7.74
C ALA A 15 -3.21 -2.00 7.22
N LEU A 16 -2.24 -2.90 7.01
CA LEU A 16 -2.56 -4.24 6.49
C LEU A 16 -3.42 -5.05 7.47
N PRO A 17 -3.09 -5.14 8.78
CA PRO A 17 -3.96 -5.79 9.76
C PRO A 17 -5.37 -5.18 9.80
N ALA A 18 -5.49 -3.85 9.76
CA ALA A 18 -6.80 -3.17 9.75
C ALA A 18 -7.61 -3.50 8.48
N TYR A 19 -6.97 -3.60 7.32
CA TYR A 19 -7.63 -4.08 6.11
C TYR A 19 -8.05 -5.54 6.20
N ASP A 20 -7.22 -6.41 6.79
CA ASP A 20 -7.57 -7.82 6.97
C ASP A 20 -8.80 -7.98 7.86
N GLU A 21 -8.91 -7.21 8.95
CA GLU A 21 -10.11 -7.16 9.79
C GLU A 21 -11.33 -6.67 9.01
N LEU A 22 -11.19 -5.55 8.29
CA LEU A 22 -12.27 -4.95 7.51
C LEU A 22 -12.77 -5.87 6.38
N PHE A 23 -11.89 -6.64 5.78
CA PHE A 23 -12.21 -7.57 4.69
C PHE A 23 -12.86 -8.88 5.16
N GLN A 24 -12.93 -9.14 6.47
CA GLN A 24 -13.73 -10.26 6.99
C GLN A 24 -15.22 -10.08 6.74
N ASP A 25 -15.68 -8.83 6.70
CA ASP A 25 -17.09 -8.48 6.53
C ASP A 25 -17.52 -8.31 5.06
N ILE A 26 -16.58 -8.33 4.11
CA ILE A 26 -16.86 -8.19 2.67
C ILE A 26 -16.05 -9.20 1.85
N ASP A 27 -16.66 -9.74 0.81
CA ASP A 27 -15.95 -10.57 -0.15
C ASP A 27 -15.07 -9.71 -1.07
N VAL A 28 -13.75 -9.85 -0.94
CA VAL A 28 -12.73 -9.19 -1.77
C VAL A 28 -12.03 -10.15 -2.72
N SER A 29 -12.57 -11.35 -2.93
CA SER A 29 -12.01 -12.38 -3.80
C SER A 29 -11.77 -11.83 -5.21
N GLY A 30 -10.56 -12.01 -5.72
CA GLY A 30 -10.15 -11.49 -7.02
C GLY A 30 -10.02 -9.96 -7.12
N LEU A 31 -10.22 -9.22 -6.03
CA LEU A 31 -10.06 -7.76 -5.98
C LEU A 31 -8.75 -7.34 -5.33
N VAL A 32 -8.23 -8.15 -4.40
CA VAL A 32 -6.96 -7.90 -3.71
C VAL A 32 -5.99 -9.02 -4.00
N GLU A 33 -4.76 -8.68 -4.33
CA GLU A 33 -3.68 -9.63 -4.58
C GLU A 33 -2.48 -9.31 -3.70
N SER A 34 -1.84 -10.37 -3.17
CA SER A 34 -0.65 -10.29 -2.32
C SER A 34 0.56 -10.86 -3.06
N LYS A 35 0.84 -10.31 -4.24
CA LYS A 35 1.97 -10.74 -5.10
C LYS A 35 3.21 -9.86 -4.96
N GLY A 36 3.15 -8.89 -4.06
CA GLY A 36 4.18 -7.88 -3.94
C GLY A 36 4.07 -6.76 -5.00
N ILE A 37 5.00 -5.83 -4.93
CA ILE A 37 5.15 -4.74 -5.90
C ILE A 37 6.61 -4.64 -6.30
N ILE A 38 6.86 -4.47 -7.59
CA ILE A 38 8.21 -4.23 -8.11
C ILE A 38 8.31 -2.77 -8.55
N TYR A 39 9.31 -2.07 -8.03
CA TYR A 39 9.79 -0.80 -8.59
C TYR A 39 11.04 -1.08 -9.40
N PHE A 40 11.11 -0.61 -10.63
CA PHE A 40 12.26 -0.82 -11.51
C PHE A 40 12.66 0.46 -12.25
N TRP A 41 13.93 0.53 -12.59
CA TRP A 41 14.56 1.71 -13.20
C TRP A 41 15.40 1.34 -14.42
N THR A 42 15.46 2.27 -15.36
CA THR A 42 16.34 2.18 -16.54
C THR A 42 17.80 2.47 -16.19
N ASN A 43 18.07 3.08 -15.04
CA ASN A 43 19.43 3.32 -14.59
C ASN A 43 20.03 2.03 -13.98
N LYS A 44 21.30 1.75 -14.32
CA LYS A 44 22.07 0.63 -13.74
C LYS A 44 22.53 0.92 -12.33
N ASP A 45 22.68 2.20 -11.95
CA ASP A 45 23.19 2.62 -10.67
C ASP A 45 22.05 2.93 -9.70
N LEU A 46 21.96 2.15 -8.64
CA LEU A 46 21.00 2.33 -7.55
C LEU A 46 21.44 3.39 -6.52
N LYS A 47 22.61 4.03 -6.65
CA LYS A 47 23.12 5.01 -5.66
C LYS A 47 22.10 6.11 -5.36
N SER A 48 21.38 6.59 -6.38
CA SER A 48 20.32 7.58 -6.18
C SER A 48 19.15 7.08 -5.31
N ARG A 49 19.04 5.78 -5.11
CA ARG A 49 17.99 5.11 -4.31
C ARG A 49 18.50 4.50 -3.01
N GLU A 50 19.81 4.53 -2.81
CA GLU A 50 20.46 3.88 -1.67
C GLU A 50 19.91 4.39 -0.33
N LEU A 51 19.68 5.69 -0.21
CA LEU A 51 19.09 6.29 1.00
C LEU A 51 17.69 5.71 1.29
N GLU A 52 16.85 5.63 0.27
CA GLU A 52 15.49 5.11 0.38
C GLU A 52 15.47 3.62 0.74
N ILE A 53 16.34 2.84 0.09
CA ILE A 53 16.53 1.41 0.35
C ILE A 53 17.00 1.17 1.79
N ASN A 54 17.99 1.94 2.25
CA ASN A 54 18.52 1.83 3.59
C ASN A 54 17.50 2.23 4.67
N ILE A 55 16.76 3.32 4.48
CA ILE A 55 15.68 3.72 5.40
C ILE A 55 14.66 2.59 5.56
N ARG A 56 14.19 1.99 4.47
CA ARG A 56 13.23 0.88 4.55
C ARG A 56 13.84 -0.35 5.24
N LYS A 57 15.10 -0.65 4.96
CA LYS A 57 15.82 -1.73 5.62
C LYS A 57 15.92 -1.53 7.14
N GLU A 58 16.25 -0.32 7.59
CA GLU A 58 16.31 0.02 9.01
C GLU A 58 14.95 -0.04 9.70
N LEU A 59 13.88 0.20 8.96
CA LEU A 59 12.50 0.06 9.43
C LEU A 59 11.97 -1.38 9.34
N GLY A 60 12.79 -2.35 8.96
CA GLY A 60 12.39 -3.76 8.88
C GLY A 60 11.52 -4.11 7.67
N VAL A 61 11.41 -3.23 6.68
CA VAL A 61 10.63 -3.50 5.47
C VAL A 61 11.37 -4.53 4.63
N GLU A 62 10.71 -5.68 4.39
CA GLU A 62 11.24 -6.73 3.52
C GLU A 62 11.36 -6.21 2.09
N GLN A 63 12.55 -6.37 1.50
CA GLN A 63 12.84 -5.91 0.16
C GLN A 63 13.92 -6.78 -0.49
N GLN A 64 13.78 -7.01 -1.78
CA GLN A 64 14.73 -7.76 -2.59
C GLN A 64 15.22 -6.90 -3.75
N LEU A 65 16.53 -6.68 -3.81
CA LEU A 65 17.16 -5.99 -4.94
C LEU A 65 17.19 -6.91 -6.16
N LEU A 66 16.76 -6.41 -7.29
CA LEU A 66 16.65 -7.16 -8.55
C LEU A 66 17.63 -6.62 -9.60
N LYS A 67 18.31 -7.53 -10.25
CA LYS A 67 19.10 -7.29 -11.47
C LYS A 67 18.19 -7.37 -12.70
N SER A 68 18.69 -6.90 -13.85
CA SER A 68 17.93 -6.88 -15.10
C SER A 68 17.33 -8.23 -15.51
N HIS A 69 18.07 -9.32 -15.39
CA HIS A 69 17.55 -10.65 -15.76
C HIS A 69 16.43 -11.11 -14.80
N GLU A 70 16.60 -10.89 -13.49
CA GLU A 70 15.59 -11.24 -12.48
C GLU A 70 14.27 -10.48 -12.68
N ILE A 71 14.35 -9.21 -13.10
CA ILE A 71 13.18 -8.42 -13.46
C ILE A 71 12.45 -9.05 -14.66
N HIS A 72 13.19 -9.45 -15.70
CA HIS A 72 12.60 -10.03 -16.90
C HIS A 72 12.10 -11.47 -16.70
N ASP A 73 12.68 -12.21 -15.73
CA ASP A 73 12.20 -13.53 -15.33
C ASP A 73 10.85 -13.42 -14.60
N LEU A 74 10.69 -12.40 -13.75
CA LEU A 74 9.43 -12.12 -13.04
C LEU A 74 8.36 -11.51 -13.94
N GLU A 75 8.77 -10.61 -14.86
CA GLU A 75 7.88 -9.86 -15.75
C GLU A 75 8.33 -9.98 -17.22
N PRO A 76 8.09 -11.14 -17.87
CA PRO A 76 8.61 -11.41 -19.21
C PRO A 76 8.11 -10.47 -20.31
N HIS A 77 6.96 -9.83 -20.07
CA HIS A 77 6.29 -8.98 -21.07
C HIS A 77 6.69 -7.51 -21.03
N ILE A 78 7.47 -7.09 -20.03
CA ILE A 78 7.94 -5.70 -19.99
C ILE A 78 9.12 -5.48 -20.94
N ARG A 79 9.30 -4.22 -21.33
CA ARG A 79 10.45 -3.82 -22.18
C ARG A 79 11.79 -4.13 -21.50
N LYS A 80 12.76 -4.65 -22.24
CA LYS A 80 14.13 -4.95 -21.77
C LYS A 80 15.00 -3.69 -21.62
N ILE A 81 14.44 -2.63 -21.06
CA ILE A 81 15.13 -1.36 -20.79
C ILE A 81 15.44 -1.16 -19.30
N TYR A 82 14.91 -2.02 -18.45
CA TYR A 82 15.08 -1.93 -17.00
C TYR A 82 16.31 -2.73 -16.57
N HIS A 83 17.17 -2.10 -15.79
CA HIS A 83 18.45 -2.65 -15.38
C HIS A 83 18.53 -2.99 -13.90
N SER A 84 17.71 -2.36 -13.10
CA SER A 84 17.67 -2.54 -11.65
C SER A 84 16.26 -2.38 -11.12
N GLY A 85 15.97 -3.03 -10.02
CA GLY A 85 14.68 -2.96 -9.36
C GLY A 85 14.71 -3.33 -7.89
N VAL A 86 13.61 -3.12 -7.22
CA VAL A 86 13.36 -3.59 -5.86
C VAL A 86 11.97 -4.21 -5.81
N LEU A 87 11.91 -5.46 -5.36
CA LEU A 87 10.66 -6.16 -5.04
C LEU A 87 10.36 -5.96 -3.55
N TYR A 88 9.12 -5.61 -3.24
CA TYR A 88 8.52 -5.57 -1.91
C TYR A 88 7.49 -6.70 -1.81
N PRO A 89 7.87 -7.90 -1.33
CA PRO A 89 7.00 -9.09 -1.38
C PRO A 89 5.78 -8.96 -0.48
N GLY A 90 5.86 -8.23 0.63
CA GLY A 90 4.75 -7.98 1.55
C GLY A 90 3.70 -6.99 1.05
N ALA A 91 3.93 -6.33 -0.09
CA ALA A 91 2.98 -5.35 -0.61
C ALA A 91 1.75 -6.03 -1.24
N ARG A 92 0.59 -5.38 -1.06
CA ARG A 92 -0.67 -5.81 -1.67
C ARG A 92 -1.16 -4.76 -2.64
N HIS A 93 -1.91 -5.17 -3.64
CA HIS A 93 -2.52 -4.26 -4.60
C HIS A 93 -3.97 -4.67 -4.91
N THR A 94 -4.74 -3.73 -5.40
CA THR A 94 -6.10 -3.99 -5.85
C THR A 94 -6.24 -3.71 -7.33
N ARG A 95 -6.96 -4.60 -8.03
CA ARG A 95 -7.31 -4.42 -9.45
C ARG A 95 -8.46 -3.46 -9.64
N ASN A 96 -9.31 -3.28 -8.63
CA ASN A 96 -10.49 -2.44 -8.74
C ASN A 96 -10.82 -1.75 -7.41
N PRO A 97 -10.13 -0.62 -7.09
CA PRO A 97 -10.35 0.10 -5.83
C PRO A 97 -11.79 0.62 -5.71
N LYS A 98 -12.42 1.00 -6.82
CA LYS A 98 -13.82 1.45 -6.82
C LYS A 98 -14.76 0.34 -6.34
N LYS A 99 -14.56 -0.91 -6.77
CA LYS A 99 -15.41 -2.03 -6.37
C LYS A 99 -15.27 -2.35 -4.88
N ILE A 100 -14.05 -2.24 -4.33
CA ILE A 100 -13.81 -2.39 -2.89
C ILE A 100 -14.54 -1.27 -2.14
N LEU A 101 -14.37 -0.01 -2.56
CA LEU A 101 -15.05 1.13 -1.95
C LEU A 101 -16.56 0.96 -1.93
N LEU A 102 -17.17 0.51 -3.02
CA LEU A 102 -18.62 0.28 -3.08
C LEU A 102 -19.07 -0.82 -2.10
N LYS A 103 -18.33 -1.93 -2.01
CA LYS A 103 -18.62 -3.00 -1.03
C LYS A 103 -18.53 -2.49 0.42
N LEU A 104 -17.52 -1.68 0.73
CA LEU A 104 -17.39 -1.05 2.05
C LEU A 104 -18.52 -0.05 2.32
N PHE A 105 -18.93 0.71 1.33
CA PHE A 105 -20.04 1.63 1.43
C PHE A 105 -21.37 0.90 1.68
N ASP A 106 -21.62 -0.19 0.98
CA ASP A 106 -22.80 -1.03 1.19
C ASP A 106 -22.81 -1.62 2.61
N LEU A 107 -21.65 -2.08 3.10
CA LEU A 107 -21.51 -2.57 4.48
C LEU A 107 -21.78 -1.46 5.50
N PHE A 108 -21.24 -0.26 5.28
CA PHE A 108 -21.46 0.92 6.11
C PHE A 108 -22.97 1.24 6.23
N LEU A 109 -23.70 1.25 5.13
CA LEU A 109 -25.15 1.48 5.13
C LEU A 109 -25.91 0.35 5.84
N LYS A 110 -25.53 -0.93 5.63
CA LYS A 110 -26.13 -2.09 6.31
C LYS A 110 -25.92 -2.05 7.82
N LYS A 111 -24.78 -1.51 8.28
CA LYS A 111 -24.49 -1.32 9.71
C LYS A 111 -25.16 -0.06 10.30
N GLY A 112 -26.05 0.61 9.57
CA GLY A 112 -26.80 1.79 10.03
C GLY A 112 -26.08 3.11 9.81
N GLY A 113 -25.02 3.14 9.00
CA GLY A 113 -24.34 4.38 8.65
C GLY A 113 -25.20 5.29 7.78
N HIS A 114 -25.06 6.59 7.95
CA HIS A 114 -25.74 7.62 7.15
C HIS A 114 -24.74 8.39 6.30
N PHE A 115 -25.01 8.47 5.01
CA PHE A 115 -24.19 9.23 4.07
C PHE A 115 -24.83 10.57 3.73
N VAL A 116 -24.07 11.64 3.91
CA VAL A 116 -24.48 13.00 3.56
C VAL A 116 -23.48 13.58 2.59
N LYS A 117 -23.94 13.95 1.39
CA LYS A 117 -23.12 14.62 0.37
C LYS A 117 -23.20 16.13 0.57
N LYS A 118 -22.28 16.69 1.35
CA LYS A 118 -22.13 18.13 1.61
C LYS A 118 -20.65 18.48 1.78
N ASP A 119 -20.33 19.76 1.58
CA ASP A 119 -19.03 20.29 1.97
C ASP A 119 -18.94 20.38 3.49
N VAL A 120 -17.77 20.07 4.04
CA VAL A 120 -17.52 20.17 5.49
C VAL A 120 -16.96 21.56 5.78
N GLU A 121 -17.73 22.38 6.48
CA GLU A 121 -17.31 23.73 6.83
C GLU A 121 -16.58 23.77 8.17
N ILE A 122 -17.07 23.04 9.17
CA ILE A 122 -16.52 23.04 10.52
C ILE A 122 -16.60 21.63 11.14
N ILE A 123 -15.55 21.22 11.82
CA ILE A 123 -15.54 20.03 12.67
C ILE A 123 -15.43 20.47 14.12
N THR A 124 -16.45 20.17 14.93
CA THR A 124 -16.45 20.45 16.36
C THR A 124 -16.34 19.15 17.16
N PHE A 125 -15.47 19.15 18.18
CA PHE A 125 -15.35 18.04 19.12
C PHE A 125 -16.07 18.41 20.42
N SER A 126 -17.12 17.67 20.77
CA SER A 126 -17.72 17.78 22.08
C SER A 126 -17.03 16.79 23.04
N ASN A 127 -16.32 17.27 24.05
CA ASN A 127 -15.91 16.45 25.18
C ASN A 127 -17.20 16.06 25.93
N LYS A 128 -17.75 14.89 25.68
CA LYS A 128 -18.65 14.27 26.65
C LYS A 128 -17.77 13.73 27.78
N SER A 129 -17.57 14.53 28.82
CA SER A 129 -17.19 14.01 30.11
C SER A 129 -18.35 13.18 30.63
N SER A 130 -18.12 11.88 30.71
CA SER A 130 -18.97 10.93 31.45
C SER A 130 -18.65 11.02 32.91
#